data_b223c3229bc531cc6522518dfd494633
#
_entry.id   b223c3229bc531cc6522518dfd494633
#
_cell.length_a   1.000
_cell.length_b   1.000
_cell.length_c   1.000
_cell.angle_alpha   90.00
_cell.angle_beta   90.00
_cell.angle_gamma   90.00
#
_symmetry.space_group_name_H-M   'P 1'
#
loop_
_entity.id
_entity.type
_entity.pdbx_description
1 polymer ?
#
loop_
_entity_poly.entity_id
_entity_poly.type
_entity_poly.pdbx_seq_one_letter_code
_entity_poly.pdbx_strand_id
1 'polypeptide(L)'
;ERFVDQFTGIDFHMIVGNHDTYYKNTNSVNSLQELVDGKHSNITVYPETTEADFDGCKILFVPWINSENMSSTMKMLKTSTAQICMGHLELNGFEMQKGFFMDHGWDKNEFNRFDMVMSGHYHHKSDDGHVYYLGTPYEIYWNDWGDPKGFHVFDTETRQLERIVNPLTIYSKIYYDDSAEMNDDMTRYKDKYVKLIVVNKKDLYQFDKFVDKLLQADCHEVKIVEDFSELDANNVSDDIVENTEDTMTLLERYIDELDVTLSKDRLKNTMRTLYTEAQDLEI
;
A
#
# COMPACT_ATOMS: atom_id res chain seq x y z
N GLU A 1 7.52 17.13 -10.74
CA GLU A 1 8.50 17.89 -11.54
C GLU A 1 9.93 17.51 -11.15
N ARG A 2 10.43 17.73 -9.94
CA ARG A 2 11.83 17.45 -9.54
C ARG A 2 12.33 16.03 -9.84
N PHE A 3 11.44 15.04 -9.79
CA PHE A 3 11.81 13.66 -10.10
C PHE A 3 12.02 13.47 -11.60
N VAL A 4 11.06 13.88 -12.41
CA VAL A 4 11.11 13.74 -13.88
C VAL A 4 12.28 14.50 -14.48
N ASP A 5 12.57 15.72 -13.98
CA ASP A 5 13.65 16.57 -14.46
C ASP A 5 15.05 15.94 -14.33
N GLN A 6 15.19 14.95 -13.45
CA GLN A 6 16.47 14.23 -13.26
C GLN A 6 16.70 13.10 -14.27
N PHE A 7 15.65 12.67 -14.96
CA PHE A 7 15.70 11.52 -15.89
C PHE A 7 15.58 11.97 -17.34
N THR A 8 16.58 12.72 -17.82
CA THR A 8 16.65 13.09 -19.23
C THR A 8 16.97 11.88 -20.10
N GLY A 9 16.19 11.68 -21.16
CA GLY A 9 16.37 10.55 -22.09
C GLY A 9 15.63 9.26 -21.68
N ILE A 10 14.73 9.36 -20.69
CA ILE A 10 13.78 8.31 -20.29
C ILE A 10 12.37 8.80 -20.63
N ASP A 11 11.60 7.97 -21.32
CA ASP A 11 10.18 8.21 -21.56
C ASP A 11 9.36 7.62 -20.41
N PHE A 12 8.44 8.43 -19.87
CA PHE A 12 7.55 8.03 -18.80
C PHE A 12 6.17 7.71 -19.36
N HIS A 13 5.70 6.50 -19.09
CA HIS A 13 4.35 6.06 -19.40
C HIS A 13 3.59 5.85 -18.10
N MET A 14 2.56 6.66 -17.85
CA MET A 14 1.84 6.72 -16.59
C MET A 14 0.40 6.27 -16.77
N ILE A 15 -0.04 5.24 -16.05
CA ILE A 15 -1.43 4.81 -16.00
C ILE A 15 -2.11 5.52 -14.81
N VAL A 16 -3.34 5.98 -15.03
CA VAL A 16 -4.14 6.59 -13.96
C VAL A 16 -4.62 5.52 -12.99
N GLY A 17 -4.26 5.66 -11.71
CA GLY A 17 -4.74 4.84 -10.61
C GLY A 17 -5.98 5.42 -9.91
N ASN A 18 -6.58 4.66 -8.99
CA ASN A 18 -7.76 5.11 -8.25
C ASN A 18 -7.52 6.35 -7.37
N HIS A 19 -6.31 6.52 -6.85
CA HIS A 19 -5.94 7.69 -6.05
C HIS A 19 -5.53 8.91 -6.88
N ASP A 20 -5.38 8.77 -8.20
CA ASP A 20 -5.11 9.90 -9.09
C ASP A 20 -6.40 10.61 -9.52
N THR A 21 -7.55 9.93 -9.44
CA THR A 21 -8.85 10.45 -9.91
C THR A 21 -9.54 11.30 -8.88
N TYR A 22 -10.18 12.38 -9.32
CA TYR A 22 -11.01 13.22 -8.45
C TYR A 22 -12.37 12.56 -8.19
N TYR A 23 -12.98 11.94 -9.22
CA TYR A 23 -14.25 11.24 -9.12
C TYR A 23 -14.07 9.74 -9.21
N LYS A 24 -14.79 8.97 -8.39
CA LYS A 24 -14.69 7.50 -8.35
C LYS A 24 -15.17 6.80 -9.63
N ASN A 25 -16.01 7.46 -10.43
CA ASN A 25 -16.68 6.88 -11.59
C ASN A 25 -16.09 7.25 -12.94
N THR A 26 -15.05 8.07 -12.98
CA THR A 26 -14.38 8.52 -14.21
C THR A 26 -12.90 8.80 -13.99
N ASN A 27 -12.08 8.60 -15.02
CA ASN A 27 -10.68 9.00 -15.06
C ASN A 27 -10.46 10.34 -15.77
N SER A 28 -11.51 11.02 -16.20
CA SER A 28 -11.41 12.24 -17.03
C SER A 28 -10.84 13.45 -16.27
N VAL A 29 -10.94 13.44 -14.92
CA VAL A 29 -10.31 14.46 -14.06
C VAL A 29 -9.35 13.75 -13.14
N ASN A 30 -8.06 13.85 -13.41
CA ASN A 30 -7.02 13.16 -12.66
C ASN A 30 -5.77 14.03 -12.49
N SER A 31 -5.05 13.80 -11.40
CA SER A 31 -3.87 14.57 -11.02
C SER A 31 -2.72 14.46 -12.04
N LEU A 32 -2.57 13.34 -12.72
CA LEU A 32 -1.49 13.14 -13.68
C LEU A 32 -1.67 14.04 -14.91
N GLN A 33 -2.88 14.12 -15.47
CA GLN A 33 -3.15 15.01 -16.59
C GLN A 33 -3.05 16.48 -16.19
N GLU A 34 -3.60 16.84 -15.04
CA GLU A 34 -3.60 18.24 -14.58
C GLU A 34 -2.18 18.73 -14.22
N LEU A 35 -1.34 17.89 -13.66
CA LEU A 35 -0.05 18.30 -13.10
C LEU A 35 1.13 18.10 -14.06
N VAL A 36 1.14 17.07 -14.89
CA VAL A 36 2.33 16.69 -15.65
C VAL A 36 2.11 16.50 -17.15
N ASP A 37 0.90 16.16 -17.60
CA ASP A 37 0.61 15.96 -19.02
C ASP A 37 0.80 17.26 -19.82
N GLY A 38 1.47 17.15 -20.95
CA GLY A 38 1.78 18.31 -21.82
C GLY A 38 2.82 19.31 -21.25
N LYS A 39 3.30 19.13 -20.01
CA LYS A 39 4.36 19.98 -19.43
C LYS A 39 5.76 19.43 -19.73
N HIS A 40 5.86 18.12 -19.91
CA HIS A 40 7.11 17.42 -20.23
C HIS A 40 6.90 16.59 -21.48
N SER A 41 7.78 16.76 -22.48
CA SER A 41 7.68 16.06 -23.77
C SER A 41 7.94 14.56 -23.69
N ASN A 42 8.54 14.11 -22.60
CA ASN A 42 8.86 12.70 -22.33
C ASN A 42 7.86 12.01 -21.39
N ILE A 43 6.68 12.61 -21.15
CA ILE A 43 5.63 11.99 -20.34
C ILE A 43 4.41 11.72 -21.24
N THR A 44 3.89 10.51 -21.13
CA THR A 44 2.61 10.09 -21.71
C THR A 44 1.70 9.57 -20.60
N VAL A 45 0.53 10.15 -20.44
CA VAL A 45 -0.47 9.72 -19.45
C VAL A 45 -1.56 8.91 -20.16
N TYR A 46 -1.97 7.80 -19.57
CA TYR A 46 -3.01 6.90 -20.07
C TYR A 46 -4.22 6.91 -19.12
N PRO A 47 -5.19 7.81 -19.31
CA PRO A 47 -6.44 7.80 -18.56
C PRO A 47 -7.43 6.73 -19.05
N GLU A 48 -7.23 6.26 -20.29
CA GLU A 48 -8.05 5.24 -20.94
C GLU A 48 -7.22 4.02 -21.34
N THR A 49 -7.87 2.87 -21.45
CA THR A 49 -7.23 1.64 -21.89
C THR A 49 -6.64 1.80 -23.29
N THR A 50 -5.33 1.66 -23.42
CA THR A 50 -4.58 2.02 -24.63
C THR A 50 -3.51 0.97 -24.92
N GLU A 51 -3.40 0.54 -26.18
CA GLU A 51 -2.30 -0.31 -26.68
C GLU A 51 -1.15 0.58 -27.15
N ALA A 52 0.07 0.31 -26.67
CA ALA A 52 1.29 0.95 -27.13
C ALA A 52 2.30 -0.10 -27.60
N ASP A 53 3.17 0.28 -28.53
CA ASP A 53 4.19 -0.60 -29.11
C ASP A 53 5.59 -0.09 -28.73
N PHE A 54 6.37 -0.97 -28.12
CA PHE A 54 7.74 -0.73 -27.70
C PHE A 54 8.67 -1.67 -28.49
N ASP A 55 9.09 -1.22 -29.67
CA ASP A 55 9.98 -1.96 -30.58
C ASP A 55 9.46 -3.39 -30.90
N GLY A 56 8.14 -3.51 -31.15
CA GLY A 56 7.47 -4.78 -31.44
C GLY A 56 6.93 -5.50 -30.20
N CYS A 57 7.22 -5.01 -28.99
CA CYS A 57 6.56 -5.44 -27.77
C CYS A 57 5.30 -4.61 -27.54
N LYS A 58 4.16 -5.16 -27.90
CA LYS A 58 2.88 -4.50 -27.63
C LYS A 58 2.41 -4.71 -26.21
N ILE A 59 2.11 -3.60 -25.54
CA ILE A 59 1.64 -3.55 -24.18
C ILE A 59 0.26 -2.89 -24.16
N LEU A 60 -0.71 -3.53 -23.51
CA LEU A 60 -2.00 -2.93 -23.21
C LEU A 60 -1.91 -2.28 -21.82
N PHE A 61 -1.97 -0.94 -21.79
CA PHE A 61 -2.10 -0.18 -20.55
C PHE A 61 -3.58 -0.11 -20.13
N VAL A 62 -3.86 -0.53 -18.90
CA VAL A 62 -5.21 -0.55 -18.32
C VAL A 62 -5.21 0.31 -17.07
N PRO A 63 -5.73 1.56 -17.12
CA PRO A 63 -5.88 2.41 -15.96
C PRO A 63 -6.95 1.86 -15.01
N TRP A 64 -7.19 2.56 -13.90
CA TRP A 64 -8.26 2.24 -12.97
C TRP A 64 -9.58 2.05 -13.71
N ILE A 65 -10.18 0.86 -13.52
CA ILE A 65 -11.45 0.50 -14.16
C ILE A 65 -12.61 1.02 -13.30
N ASN A 66 -13.45 1.84 -13.88
CA ASN A 66 -14.63 2.43 -13.25
C ASN A 66 -15.87 2.27 -14.13
N SER A 67 -17.01 2.78 -13.68
CA SER A 67 -18.28 2.61 -14.39
C SER A 67 -18.32 3.24 -15.78
N GLU A 68 -17.55 4.31 -16.04
CA GLU A 68 -17.50 4.99 -17.33
C GLU A 68 -16.69 4.18 -18.36
N ASN A 69 -15.50 3.70 -17.99
CA ASN A 69 -14.56 3.05 -18.92
C ASN A 69 -14.66 1.53 -18.96
N MET A 70 -15.46 0.91 -18.09
CA MET A 70 -15.60 -0.55 -17.98
C MET A 70 -15.90 -1.22 -19.33
N SER A 71 -16.90 -0.72 -20.07
CA SER A 71 -17.32 -1.34 -21.33
C SER A 71 -16.24 -1.29 -22.40
N SER A 72 -15.56 -0.15 -22.55
CA SER A 72 -14.45 0.03 -23.48
C SER A 72 -13.24 -0.82 -23.08
N THR A 73 -12.91 -0.86 -21.80
CA THR A 73 -11.81 -1.68 -21.28
C THR A 73 -12.05 -3.16 -21.53
N MET A 74 -13.24 -3.69 -21.21
CA MET A 74 -13.59 -5.10 -21.44
C MET A 74 -13.54 -5.46 -22.93
N LYS A 75 -13.91 -4.53 -23.80
CA LYS A 75 -13.75 -4.71 -25.26
C LYS A 75 -12.28 -4.78 -25.63
N MET A 76 -11.45 -3.86 -25.13
CA MET A 76 -10.01 -3.83 -25.41
C MET A 76 -9.29 -5.07 -24.87
N LEU A 77 -9.62 -5.55 -23.69
CA LEU A 77 -9.09 -6.81 -23.15
C LEU A 77 -9.33 -8.00 -24.09
N LYS A 78 -10.45 -8.02 -24.81
CA LYS A 78 -10.80 -9.11 -25.74
C LYS A 78 -10.22 -8.94 -27.14
N THR A 79 -10.01 -7.71 -27.60
CA THR A 79 -9.68 -7.42 -29.01
C THR A 79 -8.26 -6.92 -29.25
N SER A 80 -7.55 -6.47 -28.21
CA SER A 80 -6.16 -6.00 -28.29
C SER A 80 -5.24 -7.06 -28.89
N THR A 81 -4.21 -6.65 -29.60
CA THR A 81 -3.17 -7.54 -30.12
C THR A 81 -1.95 -7.63 -29.20
N ALA A 82 -1.96 -6.91 -28.10
CA ALA A 82 -0.90 -6.92 -27.10
C ALA A 82 -0.74 -8.29 -26.44
N GLN A 83 0.50 -8.66 -26.17
CA GLN A 83 0.87 -9.88 -25.46
C GLN A 83 1.04 -9.61 -23.98
N ILE A 84 1.35 -8.39 -23.59
CA ILE A 84 1.57 -7.95 -22.21
C ILE A 84 0.46 -6.99 -21.80
N CYS A 85 -0.01 -7.12 -20.57
CA CYS A 85 -0.91 -6.16 -19.96
C CYS A 85 -0.20 -5.50 -18.76
N MET A 86 -0.24 -4.17 -18.68
CA MET A 86 0.18 -3.41 -17.52
C MET A 86 -1.01 -2.59 -17.02
N GLY A 87 -1.38 -2.75 -15.75
CA GLY A 87 -2.60 -2.10 -15.26
C GLY A 87 -2.52 -1.62 -13.82
N HIS A 88 -3.58 -0.92 -13.42
CA HIS A 88 -3.88 -0.58 -12.04
C HIS A 88 -5.15 -1.34 -11.65
N LEU A 89 -4.98 -2.63 -11.33
CA LEU A 89 -6.07 -3.60 -11.28
C LEU A 89 -6.37 -4.02 -9.85
N GLU A 90 -7.65 -4.17 -9.55
CA GLU A 90 -8.13 -4.80 -8.34
C GLU A 90 -8.66 -6.20 -8.68
N LEU A 91 -7.79 -7.21 -8.53
CA LEU A 91 -8.13 -8.60 -8.86
C LEU A 91 -8.36 -9.42 -7.59
N ASN A 92 -9.39 -10.26 -7.65
CA ASN A 92 -9.71 -11.21 -6.60
C ASN A 92 -8.61 -12.29 -6.47
N GLY A 93 -8.35 -12.72 -5.22
CA GLY A 93 -7.48 -13.84 -4.91
C GLY A 93 -5.99 -13.49 -4.77
N PHE A 94 -5.63 -12.21 -4.83
CA PHE A 94 -4.26 -11.76 -4.60
C PHE A 94 -4.08 -11.11 -3.24
N GLU A 95 -2.86 -11.15 -2.74
CA GLU A 95 -2.48 -10.58 -1.45
C GLU A 95 -2.31 -9.06 -1.58
N MET A 96 -3.21 -8.31 -0.93
CA MET A 96 -3.19 -6.86 -0.91
C MET A 96 -2.14 -6.32 0.06
N GLN A 97 -2.08 -6.94 1.24
CA GLN A 97 -1.08 -6.73 2.28
C GLN A 97 -0.63 -8.11 2.77
N LYS A 98 0.53 -8.19 3.41
CA LYS A 98 1.07 -9.46 3.92
C LYS A 98 0.06 -10.20 4.79
N GLY A 99 -0.33 -11.39 4.37
CA GLY A 99 -1.33 -12.24 5.03
C GLY A 99 -2.79 -11.87 4.76
N PHE A 100 -3.09 -10.81 3.98
CA PHE A 100 -4.45 -10.39 3.70
C PHE A 100 -4.77 -10.51 2.20
N PHE A 101 -5.64 -11.48 1.86
CA PHE A 101 -6.07 -11.75 0.49
C PHE A 101 -7.39 -11.05 0.19
N MET A 102 -7.48 -10.41 -0.99
CA MET A 102 -8.72 -9.82 -1.47
C MET A 102 -9.70 -10.89 -1.94
N ASP A 103 -10.92 -10.83 -1.44
CA ASP A 103 -12.02 -11.73 -1.77
C ASP A 103 -13.01 -11.13 -2.78
N HIS A 104 -12.77 -9.90 -3.21
CA HIS A 104 -13.55 -9.18 -4.22
C HIS A 104 -12.62 -8.59 -5.30
N GLY A 105 -13.22 -7.90 -6.28
CA GLY A 105 -12.50 -7.37 -7.43
C GLY A 105 -12.80 -8.15 -8.72
N TRP A 106 -12.03 -7.86 -9.77
CA TRP A 106 -12.19 -8.47 -11.09
C TRP A 106 -11.69 -9.91 -11.11
N ASP A 107 -12.33 -10.75 -11.94
CA ASP A 107 -11.84 -12.09 -12.19
C ASP A 107 -10.54 -12.03 -13.02
N LYS A 108 -9.45 -12.60 -12.50
CA LYS A 108 -8.18 -12.70 -13.23
C LYS A 108 -8.30 -13.42 -14.58
N ASN A 109 -9.32 -14.26 -14.77
CA ASN A 109 -9.55 -14.98 -16.02
C ASN A 109 -9.85 -14.06 -17.20
N GLU A 110 -10.31 -12.83 -16.99
CA GLU A 110 -10.49 -11.83 -18.03
C GLU A 110 -9.15 -11.44 -18.70
N PHE A 111 -8.03 -11.74 -18.03
CA PHE A 111 -6.67 -11.42 -18.47
C PHE A 111 -5.90 -12.64 -19.02
N ASN A 112 -6.50 -13.83 -19.08
CA ASN A 112 -5.82 -15.09 -19.46
C ASN A 112 -5.24 -15.09 -20.88
N ARG A 113 -5.66 -14.18 -21.75
CA ARG A 113 -5.12 -14.08 -23.12
C ARG A 113 -3.74 -13.45 -23.21
N PHE A 114 -3.31 -12.74 -22.19
CA PHE A 114 -1.99 -12.11 -22.14
C PHE A 114 -0.94 -13.13 -21.68
N ASP A 115 0.29 -13.03 -22.17
CA ASP A 115 1.40 -13.89 -21.73
C ASP A 115 1.84 -13.51 -20.32
N MET A 116 1.71 -12.23 -19.96
CA MET A 116 2.05 -11.68 -18.64
C MET A 116 1.17 -10.48 -18.32
N VAL A 117 0.75 -10.38 -17.07
CA VAL A 117 0.01 -9.23 -16.54
C VAL A 117 0.80 -8.64 -15.39
N MET A 118 1.11 -7.35 -15.45
CA MET A 118 1.76 -6.61 -14.37
C MET A 118 0.79 -5.56 -13.82
N SER A 119 0.63 -5.50 -12.51
CA SER A 119 -0.31 -4.58 -11.89
C SER A 119 0.29 -3.82 -10.72
N GLY A 120 -0.09 -2.54 -10.61
CA GLY A 120 -0.05 -1.77 -9.38
C GLY A 120 -1.28 -2.03 -8.53
N HIS A 121 -1.70 -1.06 -7.72
CA HIS A 121 -2.81 -1.04 -6.78
C HIS A 121 -2.48 -1.70 -5.44
N TYR A 122 -2.15 -2.99 -5.38
CA TYR A 122 -1.75 -3.63 -4.14
C TYR A 122 -0.31 -3.28 -3.77
N HIS A 123 -0.09 -2.92 -2.49
CA HIS A 123 1.21 -2.47 -2.00
C HIS A 123 2.17 -3.61 -1.75
N HIS A 124 1.64 -4.80 -1.46
CA HIS A 124 2.44 -6.02 -1.29
C HIS A 124 2.77 -6.63 -2.66
N LYS A 125 4.02 -7.08 -2.82
CA LYS A 125 4.43 -7.83 -4.02
C LYS A 125 3.92 -9.27 -3.94
N SER A 126 3.05 -9.64 -4.86
CA SER A 126 2.56 -11.02 -4.97
C SER A 126 2.42 -11.43 -6.44
N ASP A 127 2.43 -12.73 -6.73
CA ASP A 127 2.20 -13.25 -8.07
C ASP A 127 1.71 -14.70 -8.05
N ASP A 128 1.12 -15.13 -9.17
CA ASP A 128 0.74 -16.52 -9.42
C ASP A 128 1.48 -17.13 -10.65
N GLY A 129 2.54 -16.46 -11.13
CA GLY A 129 3.30 -16.85 -12.31
C GLY A 129 2.75 -16.33 -13.64
N HIS A 130 1.55 -15.72 -13.64
CA HIS A 130 0.94 -15.08 -14.79
C HIS A 130 0.60 -13.60 -14.51
N VAL A 131 -0.03 -13.34 -13.37
CA VAL A 131 -0.32 -11.99 -12.86
C VAL A 131 0.69 -11.64 -11.79
N TYR A 132 1.34 -10.49 -11.94
CA TYR A 132 2.37 -9.95 -11.04
C TYR A 132 1.89 -8.63 -10.46
N TYR A 133 1.54 -8.61 -9.17
CA TYR A 133 1.44 -7.37 -8.42
C TYR A 133 2.84 -6.93 -8.04
N LEU A 134 3.25 -5.78 -8.55
CA LEU A 134 4.64 -5.31 -8.44
C LEU A 134 4.96 -4.78 -7.05
N GLY A 135 3.92 -4.41 -6.29
CA GLY A 135 4.06 -3.73 -5.01
C GLY A 135 4.52 -2.27 -5.16
N THR A 136 4.76 -1.62 -4.04
CA THR A 136 5.25 -0.25 -4.01
C THR A 136 6.78 -0.17 -4.02
N PRO A 137 7.39 0.87 -4.63
CA PRO A 137 8.85 1.00 -4.70
C PRO A 137 9.48 1.41 -3.36
N TYR A 138 8.70 1.92 -2.40
CA TYR A 138 9.09 2.30 -1.04
C TYR A 138 7.90 2.15 -0.10
N GLU A 139 8.16 2.22 1.20
CA GLU A 139 7.13 2.17 2.23
C GLU A 139 6.26 3.45 2.19
N ILE A 140 4.94 3.32 2.14
CA ILE A 140 3.99 4.43 2.10
C ILE A 140 3.28 4.58 3.46
N TYR A 141 2.93 3.46 4.09
CA TYR A 141 2.21 3.40 5.37
C TYR A 141 2.96 2.54 6.39
N TRP A 142 2.56 2.64 7.65
CA TRP A 142 3.09 1.79 8.72
C TRP A 142 2.91 0.29 8.49
N ASN A 143 1.88 -0.11 7.75
CA ASN A 143 1.65 -1.51 7.38
C ASN A 143 2.69 -2.04 6.38
N ASP A 144 3.43 -1.16 5.72
CA ASP A 144 4.52 -1.53 4.82
C ASP A 144 5.82 -1.84 5.58
N TRP A 145 5.88 -1.57 6.89
CA TRP A 145 7.06 -1.85 7.69
C TRP A 145 7.38 -3.35 7.68
N GLY A 146 8.64 -3.69 7.37
CA GLY A 146 9.10 -5.08 7.30
C GLY A 146 8.67 -5.83 6.04
N ASP A 147 7.96 -5.17 5.11
CA ASP A 147 7.65 -5.70 3.79
C ASP A 147 8.70 -5.19 2.78
N PRO A 148 9.52 -6.06 2.16
CA PRO A 148 10.53 -5.63 1.21
C PRO A 148 9.91 -4.91 0.02
N LYS A 149 10.21 -3.62 -0.14
CA LYS A 149 9.76 -2.78 -1.25
C LYS A 149 10.77 -2.78 -2.39
N GLY A 150 10.36 -2.30 -3.58
CA GLY A 150 11.24 -2.25 -4.73
C GLY A 150 10.51 -1.97 -6.03
N PHE A 151 11.25 -1.95 -7.12
CA PHE A 151 10.71 -1.80 -8.46
C PHE A 151 11.16 -2.97 -9.35
N HIS A 152 10.62 -3.02 -10.55
CA HIS A 152 10.92 -4.09 -11.49
C HIS A 152 11.51 -3.52 -12.78
N VAL A 153 12.41 -4.28 -13.37
CA VAL A 153 12.92 -4.07 -14.71
C VAL A 153 12.31 -5.15 -15.61
N PHE A 154 11.59 -4.73 -16.63
CA PHE A 154 11.02 -5.62 -17.63
C PHE A 154 11.77 -5.43 -18.95
N ASP A 155 12.39 -6.49 -19.43
CA ASP A 155 13.06 -6.50 -20.72
C ASP A 155 12.07 -6.85 -21.82
N THR A 156 11.83 -5.92 -22.75
CA THR A 156 10.83 -6.07 -23.82
C THR A 156 11.24 -7.08 -24.89
N GLU A 157 12.53 -7.40 -25.03
CA GLU A 157 13.03 -8.39 -25.99
C GLU A 157 12.96 -9.81 -25.42
N THR A 158 13.52 -9.99 -24.20
CA THR A 158 13.60 -11.31 -23.55
C THR A 158 12.35 -11.68 -22.76
N ARG A 159 11.48 -10.71 -22.46
CA ARG A 159 10.27 -10.84 -21.62
C ARG A 159 10.59 -11.21 -20.17
N GLN A 160 11.80 -10.95 -19.71
CA GLN A 160 12.19 -11.20 -18.33
C GLN A 160 11.80 -10.04 -17.44
N LEU A 161 11.28 -10.38 -16.26
CA LEU A 161 10.92 -9.44 -15.20
C LEU A 161 11.87 -9.65 -14.03
N GLU A 162 12.71 -8.66 -13.76
CA GLU A 162 13.67 -8.67 -12.64
C GLU A 162 13.21 -7.69 -11.56
N ARG A 163 13.22 -8.13 -10.31
CA ARG A 163 12.91 -7.28 -9.16
C ARG A 163 14.17 -6.69 -8.56
N ILE A 164 14.20 -5.37 -8.39
CA ILE A 164 15.25 -4.64 -7.69
C ILE A 164 14.69 -4.20 -6.33
N VAL A 165 15.21 -4.80 -5.25
CA VAL A 165 14.77 -4.48 -3.88
C VAL A 165 15.36 -3.14 -3.45
N ASN A 166 14.50 -2.27 -2.90
CA ASN A 166 14.92 -1.01 -2.29
C ASN A 166 15.46 -1.27 -0.88
N PRO A 167 16.74 -1.00 -0.61
CA PRO A 167 17.30 -1.17 0.73
C PRO A 167 16.92 -0.06 1.71
N LEU A 168 16.33 1.03 1.23
CA LEU A 168 15.95 2.18 2.04
C LEU A 168 14.58 1.96 2.67
N THR A 169 14.48 2.16 3.98
CA THR A 169 13.25 2.08 4.74
C THR A 169 12.92 3.42 5.39
N ILE A 170 11.64 3.74 5.49
CA ILE A 170 11.13 4.99 6.07
C ILE A 170 10.66 4.76 7.50
N TYR A 171 10.08 3.60 7.79
CA TYR A 171 9.52 3.27 9.08
C TYR A 171 10.44 2.36 9.90
N SER A 172 10.40 2.52 11.22
CA SER A 172 11.13 1.67 12.15
C SER A 172 10.31 1.44 13.42
N LYS A 173 10.24 0.19 13.87
CA LYS A 173 9.66 -0.17 15.16
C LYS A 173 10.77 -0.56 16.12
N ILE A 174 10.70 -0.06 17.33
CA ILE A 174 11.60 -0.39 18.44
C ILE A 174 10.74 -0.98 19.54
N TYR A 175 11.06 -2.17 19.99
CA TYR A 175 10.44 -2.78 21.16
C TYR A 175 11.33 -2.50 22.36
N TYR A 176 10.88 -1.61 23.25
CA TYR A 176 11.63 -1.26 24.46
C TYR A 176 11.32 -2.25 25.56
N ASP A 177 12.38 -2.91 26.05
CA ASP A 177 12.30 -3.83 27.17
C ASP A 177 13.56 -3.66 28.04
N ASP A 178 13.42 -3.02 29.22
CA ASP A 178 14.53 -2.76 30.14
C ASP A 178 14.92 -3.99 30.97
N SER A 179 14.26 -5.14 30.79
CA SER A 179 14.71 -6.43 31.34
C SER A 179 15.79 -7.09 30.47
N ALA A 180 16.03 -6.59 29.25
CA ALA A 180 17.02 -7.06 28.31
C ALA A 180 18.02 -5.96 27.94
N GLU A 181 19.19 -6.34 27.44
CA GLU A 181 20.19 -5.39 26.93
C GLU A 181 19.68 -4.77 25.62
N MET A 182 19.45 -3.45 25.62
CA MET A 182 19.00 -2.70 24.46
C MET A 182 20.19 -2.27 23.59
N ASN A 183 20.07 -2.47 22.29
CA ASN A 183 21.05 -1.92 21.34
C ASN A 183 20.89 -0.40 21.26
N ASP A 184 21.96 0.32 21.60
CA ASP A 184 21.97 1.78 21.70
C ASP A 184 22.42 2.51 20.42
N ASP A 185 22.62 1.80 19.31
CA ASP A 185 22.98 2.45 18.04
C ASP A 185 21.78 3.19 17.44
N MET A 186 21.67 4.47 17.79
CA MET A 186 20.59 5.35 17.34
C MET A 186 20.79 5.88 15.91
N THR A 187 21.98 5.75 15.32
CA THR A 187 22.26 6.30 13.98
C THR A 187 21.40 5.67 12.88
N ARG A 188 20.96 4.44 13.09
CA ARG A 188 20.07 3.69 12.18
C ARG A 188 18.65 4.28 12.06
N TYR A 189 18.26 5.18 12.98
CA TYR A 189 16.93 5.78 13.02
C TYR A 189 16.87 7.20 12.43
N LYS A 190 18.04 7.72 12.04
CA LYS A 190 18.11 9.02 11.37
C LYS A 190 17.20 9.04 10.14
N ASP A 191 16.50 10.16 9.95
CA ASP A 191 15.57 10.39 8.83
C ASP A 191 14.44 9.36 8.71
N LYS A 192 14.05 8.71 9.84
CA LYS A 192 12.95 7.72 9.88
C LYS A 192 11.80 8.16 10.76
N TYR A 193 10.62 7.63 10.48
CA TYR A 193 9.48 7.61 11.39
C TYR A 193 9.63 6.42 12.32
N VAL A 194 9.67 6.66 13.63
CA VAL A 194 9.95 5.62 14.62
C VAL A 194 8.74 5.41 15.54
N LYS A 195 8.32 4.15 15.69
CA LYS A 195 7.41 3.73 16.78
C LYS A 195 8.22 3.04 17.86
N LEU A 196 8.21 3.62 19.07
CA LEU A 196 8.77 3.03 20.27
C LEU A 196 7.64 2.32 21.00
N ILE A 197 7.60 0.99 20.92
CA ILE A 197 6.61 0.14 21.57
C ILE A 197 7.20 -0.28 22.91
N VAL A 198 6.55 0.12 24.00
CA VAL A 198 7.02 -0.14 25.36
C VAL A 198 6.50 -1.49 25.83
N VAL A 199 7.36 -2.51 25.83
CA VAL A 199 7.04 -3.86 26.30
C VAL A 199 7.22 -3.96 27.81
N ASN A 200 8.33 -3.43 28.33
CA ASN A 200 8.65 -3.44 29.74
C ASN A 200 9.40 -2.18 30.14
N LYS A 201 8.92 -1.48 31.16
CA LYS A 201 9.44 -0.20 31.63
C LYS A 201 9.49 -0.22 33.17
N LYS A 202 10.46 -0.94 33.73
CA LYS A 202 10.67 -1.02 35.19
C LYS A 202 11.49 0.16 35.72
N ASP A 203 12.49 0.59 34.94
CA ASP A 203 13.36 1.71 35.25
C ASP A 203 12.99 2.93 34.40
N LEU A 204 12.20 3.85 35.01
CA LEU A 204 11.77 5.08 34.34
C LEU A 204 12.96 5.97 33.89
N TYR A 205 14.03 6.00 34.69
CA TYR A 205 15.20 6.81 34.37
C TYR A 205 15.93 6.28 33.13
N GLN A 206 16.06 4.97 33.01
CA GLN A 206 16.65 4.35 31.82
C GLN A 206 15.77 4.56 30.58
N PHE A 207 14.45 4.47 30.76
CA PHE A 207 13.51 4.75 29.70
C PHE A 207 13.63 6.19 29.17
N ASP A 208 13.58 7.18 30.08
CA ASP A 208 13.71 8.60 29.70
C ASP A 208 15.02 8.86 28.97
N LYS A 209 16.12 8.29 29.46
CA LYS A 209 17.42 8.40 28.82
C LYS A 209 17.47 7.75 27.43
N PHE A 210 16.75 6.65 27.24
CA PHE A 210 16.62 6.01 25.91
C PHE A 210 15.83 6.88 24.96
N VAL A 211 14.70 7.43 25.40
CA VAL A 211 13.87 8.36 24.64
C VAL A 211 14.67 9.61 24.26
N ASP A 212 15.42 10.19 25.17
CA ASP A 212 16.27 11.36 24.89
C ASP A 212 17.31 11.07 23.80
N LYS A 213 17.98 9.92 23.86
CA LYS A 213 18.90 9.49 22.81
C LYS A 213 18.21 9.35 21.44
N LEU A 214 17.00 8.76 21.45
CA LEU A 214 16.23 8.55 20.23
C LEU A 214 15.76 9.90 19.63
N LEU A 215 15.31 10.84 20.46
CA LEU A 215 14.95 12.19 20.01
C LEU A 215 16.15 12.97 19.45
N GLN A 216 17.38 12.68 19.91
CA GLN A 216 18.63 13.28 19.40
C GLN A 216 19.16 12.61 18.12
N ALA A 217 18.54 11.53 17.66
CA ALA A 217 18.97 10.76 16.49
C ALA A 217 18.53 11.35 15.15
N ASP A 218 17.98 12.56 15.12
CA ASP A 218 17.44 13.21 13.92
C ASP A 218 16.34 12.38 13.21
N CYS A 219 15.49 11.71 13.98
CA CYS A 219 14.29 11.06 13.46
C CYS A 219 13.31 12.10 12.91
N HIS A 220 12.52 11.75 11.88
CA HIS A 220 11.42 12.61 11.43
C HIS A 220 10.32 12.71 12.47
N GLU A 221 10.01 11.59 13.12
CA GLU A 221 9.01 11.49 14.18
C GLU A 221 9.35 10.33 15.10
N VAL A 222 9.10 10.51 16.39
CA VAL A 222 9.12 9.43 17.38
C VAL A 222 7.75 9.34 18.04
N LYS A 223 7.05 8.24 17.82
CA LYS A 223 5.77 7.95 18.47
C LYS A 223 5.97 6.88 19.52
N ILE A 224 5.72 7.21 20.78
CA ILE A 224 5.76 6.26 21.89
C ILE A 224 4.39 5.59 22.00
N VAL A 225 4.39 4.26 21.99
CA VAL A 225 3.20 3.43 22.17
C VAL A 225 3.42 2.62 23.43
N GLU A 226 2.69 2.94 24.48
CA GLU A 226 2.67 2.12 25.69
C GLU A 226 1.66 0.98 25.47
N ASP A 227 2.17 -0.23 25.46
CA ASP A 227 1.32 -1.41 25.36
C ASP A 227 0.62 -1.64 26.71
N PHE A 228 -0.69 -1.44 26.74
CA PHE A 228 -1.51 -1.69 27.92
C PHE A 228 -1.93 -3.16 28.04
N SER A 229 -1.33 -4.07 27.27
CA SER A 229 -1.67 -5.50 27.29
C SER A 229 -1.22 -6.25 28.53
N GLU A 230 -0.70 -5.58 29.57
CA GLU A 230 -0.50 -6.20 30.91
C GLU A 230 -1.81 -6.69 31.56
N LEU A 231 -2.98 -6.41 30.97
CA LEU A 231 -4.25 -6.97 31.44
C LEU A 231 -4.54 -8.37 30.89
N ASP A 232 -3.79 -8.85 29.90
CA ASP A 232 -3.93 -10.21 29.34
C ASP A 232 -2.57 -10.93 29.24
N ALA A 233 -2.00 -11.29 30.37
CA ALA A 233 -0.63 -11.84 30.52
C ALA A 233 -0.39 -13.25 29.94
N ASN A 234 -1.24 -13.79 29.06
CA ASN A 234 -1.09 -15.16 28.58
C ASN A 234 -1.12 -15.42 27.06
N ASN A 235 -1.28 -14.39 26.23
CA ASN A 235 -1.28 -14.60 24.76
C ASN A 235 -0.70 -13.39 23.99
N VAL A 236 0.60 -13.18 24.08
CA VAL A 236 1.29 -12.27 23.17
C VAL A 236 1.92 -13.14 22.08
N SER A 237 1.19 -13.38 21.00
CA SER A 237 1.79 -13.74 19.72
C SER A 237 2.09 -12.44 18.96
N ASP A 238 3.22 -12.40 18.25
CA ASP A 238 3.63 -11.26 17.38
C ASP A 238 2.55 -10.81 16.37
N ASP A 239 1.53 -11.63 16.13
CA ASP A 239 0.39 -11.37 15.27
C ASP A 239 -0.58 -10.29 15.80
N ILE A 240 -0.55 -9.92 17.10
CA ILE A 240 -1.52 -8.96 17.67
C ILE A 240 -1.15 -7.51 17.34
N VAL A 241 0.11 -7.22 17.09
CA VAL A 241 0.57 -5.86 16.72
C VAL A 241 0.49 -5.65 15.21
N GLU A 242 0.47 -6.71 14.41
CA GLU A 242 0.37 -6.66 12.94
C GLU A 242 -1.07 -6.76 12.42
N ASN A 243 -1.97 -7.42 13.14
CA ASN A 243 -3.38 -7.30 12.86
C ASN A 243 -3.85 -5.96 13.42
N THR A 244 -3.92 -4.95 12.59
CA THR A 244 -4.96 -3.94 12.75
C THR A 244 -6.27 -4.72 12.76
N GLU A 245 -6.70 -5.14 13.96
CA GLU A 245 -8.12 -5.43 14.13
C GLU A 245 -8.81 -4.27 13.45
N ASP A 246 -9.57 -4.56 12.40
CA ASP A 246 -10.38 -3.58 11.71
C ASP A 246 -10.96 -2.65 12.77
N THR A 247 -10.88 -1.35 12.56
CA THR A 247 -11.38 -0.33 13.50
C THR A 247 -12.77 -0.72 14.00
N MET A 248 -13.55 -1.40 13.17
CA MET A 248 -14.84 -1.96 13.55
C MET A 248 -14.77 -3.08 14.58
N THR A 249 -13.81 -3.99 14.47
CA THR A 249 -13.61 -5.07 15.45
C THR A 249 -13.23 -4.51 16.81
N LEU A 250 -12.35 -3.50 16.85
CA LEU A 250 -11.99 -2.78 18.07
C LEU A 250 -13.19 -2.06 18.70
N LEU A 251 -14.00 -1.38 17.89
CA LEU A 251 -15.21 -0.70 18.32
C LEU A 251 -16.26 -1.69 18.84
N GLU A 252 -16.41 -2.84 18.19
CA GLU A 252 -17.35 -3.89 18.64
C GLU A 252 -16.93 -4.51 19.95
N ARG A 253 -15.62 -4.78 20.14
CA ARG A 253 -15.07 -5.27 21.42
C ARG A 253 -15.29 -4.23 22.51
N TYR A 254 -14.98 -2.96 22.25
CA TYR A 254 -15.22 -1.88 23.22
C TYR A 254 -16.70 -1.82 23.62
N ILE A 255 -17.66 -1.95 22.68
CA ILE A 255 -19.09 -1.99 22.98
C ILE A 255 -19.44 -3.21 23.85
N ASP A 256 -18.80 -4.37 23.63
CA ASP A 256 -19.02 -5.58 24.42
C ASP A 256 -18.58 -5.42 25.88
N GLU A 257 -17.54 -4.61 26.12
CA GLU A 257 -17.02 -4.32 27.47
C GLU A 257 -17.78 -3.22 28.20
N LEU A 258 -18.56 -2.38 27.48
CA LEU A 258 -19.33 -1.31 28.09
C LEU A 258 -20.44 -1.86 29.01
N ASP A 259 -20.51 -1.36 30.23
CA ASP A 259 -21.65 -1.58 31.14
C ASP A 259 -22.73 -0.53 30.84
N VAL A 260 -23.60 -0.84 29.88
CA VAL A 260 -24.66 0.07 29.42
C VAL A 260 -26.01 -0.62 29.40
N THR A 261 -27.06 0.13 29.68
CA THR A 261 -28.46 -0.35 29.65
C THR A 261 -29.04 -0.45 28.23
N LEU A 262 -28.33 0.08 27.23
CA LEU A 262 -28.71 0.01 25.83
C LEU A 262 -28.35 -1.35 25.23
N SER A 263 -29.11 -1.78 24.22
CA SER A 263 -28.78 -3.00 23.45
C SER A 263 -27.44 -2.85 22.76
N LYS A 264 -26.48 -3.69 23.11
CA LYS A 264 -25.14 -3.72 22.49
C LYS A 264 -25.22 -3.97 20.99
N ASP A 265 -26.13 -4.84 20.54
CA ASP A 265 -26.36 -5.10 19.11
C ASP A 265 -26.81 -3.84 18.36
N ARG A 266 -27.68 -3.05 18.99
CA ARG A 266 -28.14 -1.78 18.41
C ARG A 266 -27.00 -0.75 18.32
N LEU A 267 -26.15 -0.69 19.35
CA LEU A 267 -24.95 0.15 19.34
C LEU A 267 -23.97 -0.28 18.24
N LYS A 268 -23.67 -1.58 18.12
CA LYS A 268 -22.80 -2.11 17.06
C LYS A 268 -23.33 -1.77 15.67
N ASN A 269 -24.61 -1.98 15.42
CA ASN A 269 -25.20 -1.65 14.13
C ASN A 269 -25.14 -0.15 13.82
N THR A 270 -25.38 0.71 14.80
CA THR A 270 -25.26 2.16 14.62
C THR A 270 -23.81 2.55 14.34
N MET A 271 -22.85 1.98 15.05
CA MET A 271 -21.42 2.25 14.82
C MET A 271 -20.96 1.77 13.43
N ARG A 272 -21.42 0.59 12.97
CA ARG A 272 -21.15 0.12 11.60
C ARG A 272 -21.66 1.11 10.55
N THR A 273 -22.91 1.57 10.72
CA THR A 273 -23.50 2.54 9.80
C THR A 273 -22.68 3.83 9.75
N LEU A 274 -22.36 4.40 10.94
CA LEU A 274 -21.54 5.62 11.04
C LEU A 274 -20.14 5.46 10.48
N TYR A 275 -19.51 4.29 10.69
CA TYR A 275 -18.19 3.99 10.16
C TYR A 275 -18.20 3.91 8.62
N THR A 276 -19.20 3.23 8.06
CA THR A 276 -19.39 3.16 6.60
C THR A 276 -19.65 4.57 6.02
N GLU A 277 -20.54 5.34 6.65
CA GLU A 277 -20.79 6.74 6.24
C GLU A 277 -19.51 7.61 6.33
N ALA A 278 -18.69 7.41 7.38
CA ALA A 278 -17.44 8.15 7.52
C ALA A 278 -16.42 7.77 6.43
N GLN A 279 -16.31 6.49 6.07
CA GLN A 279 -15.46 6.05 4.96
C GLN A 279 -15.92 6.61 3.60
N ASP A 280 -17.23 6.78 3.42
CA ASP A 280 -17.80 7.39 2.22
C ASP A 280 -17.62 8.93 2.18
N LEU A 281 -17.30 9.56 3.33
CA LEU A 281 -17.05 10.99 3.47
C LEU A 281 -15.55 11.34 3.42
N GLU A 282 -14.65 10.38 3.61
CA GLU A 282 -13.21 10.58 3.35
C GLU A 282 -12.97 10.61 1.83
N ILE A 283 -13.26 11.79 1.27
CA ILE A 283 -12.96 12.17 -0.10
C ILE A 283 -11.64 12.93 -0.13
#